data_84087e6181e1929c5d3547e6bb9c293c
#
_entry.id   84087e6181e1929c5d3547e6bb9c293c
#
_cell.length_a   1.000
_cell.length_b   1.000
_cell.length_c   1.000
_cell.angle_alpha   90.00
_cell.angle_beta   90.00
_cell.angle_gamma   90.00
#
_symmetry.space_group_name_H-M   'P 1'
#
loop_
_entity.id
_entity.type
_entity.pdbx_description
1 polymer ?
#
loop_
_entity_poly.entity_id
_entity_poly.type
_entity_poly.pdbx_seq_one_letter_code
_entity_poly.pdbx_strand_id
1 'polypeptide(L)'
;TLYWANQLGVGFDSDAVGSPILVDGDIITYAGDKIYRVDTVSGEVKVKANMDHKSSFSITPPVYADGMVFVALSGGTVQAFNAATLESLWIYTDKLGGQPNCPLKVKNGYLYTGFWNSETGNANFVCLSITDEDPAQSKESKCASWYYTSKGGFYWAGAYVADDFLLVGTDDGGNGYTSQTSRLLLLDPATGELLDSWDGLNADIRSTVVYDAGTDAYYFTSKGGTFYSVQVTGDRKLTNKWSVNLANGVGGVPMSTSTPVVYGGRAYLGVSGAGQFTPYSGHNITVIDVVARRIAYRVETQGYPQTSGLLTTAYEQESGCVYVYFFDNMTPGKLRVLRDRAGQTTPDYVTTEGGRTTAYALFTPTGDQAQYAICSPIADEYGTVYFKNDSARLMAYGSAIERLEITQQPTKTAYAEGEIFDPAGMVVTAVYANGKTRDVTAYVTYKTDPLDGGDGEFVISFPYVMYHNEENGTEMTSGVETMVPAVTLNLTVGDGLLGDVNGDGKVDKADAQMILDYEAKRIDGALSLKMADVSGDGVIDSSDAVLILQYAAGTLKEFPAAAPKETEDSGSADQIAVGDTGLPKE
;
A
#
# COMPACT_ATOMS: atom_id res chain seq x y z
N THR A 1 -9.49 -10.48 1.02
CA THR A 1 -10.20 -9.51 1.88
C THR A 1 -9.71 -8.10 1.58
N LEU A 2 -10.63 -7.14 1.41
CA LEU A 2 -10.30 -5.72 1.34
C LEU A 2 -9.98 -5.22 2.77
N TYR A 3 -8.78 -4.70 2.98
CA TYR A 3 -8.36 -4.21 4.29
C TYR A 3 -8.82 -2.77 4.51
N TRP A 4 -8.65 -1.93 3.49
CA TRP A 4 -9.08 -0.54 3.53
C TRP A 4 -9.23 0.04 2.12
N ALA A 5 -9.94 1.15 2.02
CA ALA A 5 -10.03 1.98 0.83
C ALA A 5 -10.04 3.46 1.24
N ASN A 6 -9.28 4.29 0.54
CA ASN A 6 -9.21 5.73 0.79
C ASN A 6 -9.52 6.53 -0.48
N GLN A 7 -10.52 7.40 -0.42
CA GLN A 7 -10.90 8.32 -1.49
C GLN A 7 -9.90 9.48 -1.53
N LEU A 8 -9.00 9.50 -2.51
CA LEU A 8 -7.95 10.51 -2.62
C LEU A 8 -8.32 11.66 -3.58
N GLY A 9 -9.25 11.44 -4.49
CA GLY A 9 -9.66 12.41 -5.51
C GLY A 9 -11.11 12.25 -5.91
N VAL A 10 -11.55 12.99 -6.94
CA VAL A 10 -12.96 13.09 -7.34
C VAL A 10 -13.45 12.03 -8.32
N GLY A 11 -12.61 11.11 -8.75
CA GLY A 11 -12.98 10.03 -9.67
C GLY A 11 -12.55 10.30 -11.10
N PHE A 12 -13.26 9.69 -12.05
CA PHE A 12 -12.94 9.69 -13.47
C PHE A 12 -12.49 11.06 -14.00
N ASP A 13 -11.71 11.10 -15.01
CA ASP A 13 -11.17 12.27 -15.71
C ASP A 13 -9.83 12.75 -15.24
N SER A 14 -8.95 11.93 -14.89
CA SER A 14 -7.57 12.37 -14.72
C SER A 14 -6.96 12.18 -13.35
N ASP A 15 -7.75 11.84 -12.38
CA ASP A 15 -7.25 12.17 -11.06
C ASP A 15 -6.55 10.99 -10.36
N ALA A 16 -6.63 9.74 -10.92
CA ALA A 16 -6.29 8.69 -10.00
C ALA A 16 -5.72 7.39 -10.56
N VAL A 17 -5.50 7.31 -11.83
CA VAL A 17 -5.18 6.03 -12.48
C VAL A 17 -3.71 5.60 -12.39
N GLY A 18 -2.81 6.46 -11.92
CA GLY A 18 -1.39 6.13 -11.72
C GLY A 18 -1.20 5.04 -10.67
N SER A 19 -0.35 4.06 -10.96
CA SER A 19 0.00 3.02 -9.99
C SER A 19 0.71 3.63 -8.78
N PRO A 20 0.41 3.15 -7.55
CA PRO A 20 1.16 3.55 -6.36
C PRO A 20 2.55 2.94 -6.35
N ILE A 21 3.42 3.41 -5.46
CA ILE A 21 4.70 2.79 -5.11
C ILE A 21 4.82 2.57 -3.62
N LEU A 22 5.67 1.63 -3.21
CA LEU A 22 6.02 1.40 -1.81
C LEU A 22 7.36 2.05 -1.51
N VAL A 23 7.41 2.86 -0.45
CA VAL A 23 8.62 3.56 0.01
C VAL A 23 8.68 3.49 1.53
N ASP A 24 9.70 2.83 2.08
CA ASP A 24 9.94 2.72 3.53
C ASP A 24 8.70 2.26 4.33
N GLY A 25 7.96 1.28 3.79
CA GLY A 25 6.78 0.71 4.43
C GLY A 25 5.48 1.52 4.27
N ASP A 26 5.53 2.66 3.58
CA ASP A 26 4.37 3.46 3.21
C ASP A 26 4.10 3.41 1.70
N ILE A 27 2.92 3.85 1.31
CA ILE A 27 2.55 4.04 -0.10
C ILE A 27 2.74 5.50 -0.46
N ILE A 28 3.38 5.76 -1.62
CA ILE A 28 3.35 7.07 -2.25
C ILE A 28 2.52 6.99 -3.53
N THR A 29 1.59 7.92 -3.68
CA THR A 29 0.70 8.01 -4.83
C THR A 29 0.24 9.46 -5.03
N TYR A 30 -0.43 9.73 -6.13
CA TYR A 30 -1.00 11.04 -6.42
C TYR A 30 -2.44 10.90 -6.93
N ALA A 31 -3.22 11.98 -6.77
CA ALA A 31 -4.53 12.14 -7.37
C ALA A 31 -4.79 13.64 -7.60
N GLY A 32 -5.28 14.00 -8.80
CA GLY A 32 -5.51 15.39 -9.18
C GLY A 32 -4.24 16.22 -9.12
N ASP A 33 -4.23 17.22 -8.26
CA ASP A 33 -3.13 18.14 -8.01
C ASP A 33 -2.38 17.87 -6.69
N LYS A 34 -2.57 16.68 -6.09
CA LYS A 34 -1.94 16.33 -4.81
C LYS A 34 -1.16 15.02 -4.87
N ILE A 35 -0.07 15.00 -4.13
CA ILE A 35 0.72 13.80 -3.82
C ILE A 35 0.51 13.43 -2.35
N TYR A 36 0.47 12.12 -2.06
CA TYR A 36 0.13 11.57 -0.76
C TYR A 36 1.15 10.53 -0.33
N ARG A 37 1.46 10.50 0.96
CA ARG A 37 2.11 9.38 1.65
C ARG A 37 1.09 8.74 2.57
N VAL A 38 0.82 7.45 2.36
CA VAL A 38 -0.30 6.72 2.96
C VAL A 38 0.22 5.52 3.74
N ASP A 39 -0.31 5.31 4.93
CA ASP A 39 0.01 4.16 5.76
C ASP A 39 -0.48 2.85 5.12
N THR A 40 0.37 1.84 5.04
CA THR A 40 0.04 0.55 4.41
C THR A 40 -0.94 -0.30 5.22
N VAL A 41 -1.04 -0.10 6.53
CA VAL A 41 -1.91 -0.88 7.42
C VAL A 41 -3.30 -0.25 7.52
N SER A 42 -3.36 1.04 7.80
CA SER A 42 -4.63 1.75 8.06
C SER A 42 -5.23 2.41 6.81
N GLY A 43 -4.41 2.73 5.81
CA GLY A 43 -4.84 3.53 4.66
C GLY A 43 -4.97 5.04 4.96
N GLU A 44 -4.56 5.48 6.13
CA GLU A 44 -4.57 6.91 6.50
C GLU A 44 -3.47 7.68 5.79
N VAL A 45 -3.77 8.92 5.43
CA VAL A 45 -2.79 9.84 4.85
C VAL A 45 -1.91 10.41 5.94
N LYS A 46 -0.62 10.06 5.93
CA LYS A 46 0.39 10.60 6.86
C LYS A 46 0.86 11.99 6.46
N VAL A 47 1.09 12.19 5.16
CA VAL A 47 1.57 13.45 4.60
C VAL A 47 0.91 13.68 3.23
N LYS A 48 0.59 14.92 2.91
CA LYS A 48 0.14 15.34 1.57
C LYS A 48 0.72 16.69 1.20
N ALA A 49 0.91 16.90 -0.09
CA ALA A 49 1.38 18.16 -0.65
C ALA A 49 0.71 18.47 -1.99
N ASN A 50 0.69 19.74 -2.35
CA ASN A 50 0.23 20.16 -3.68
C ASN A 50 1.35 19.97 -4.71
N MET A 51 0.96 19.47 -5.89
CA MET A 51 1.79 19.46 -7.09
C MET A 51 1.56 20.74 -7.89
N ASP A 52 2.54 21.16 -8.69
CA ASP A 52 2.43 22.40 -9.50
C ASP A 52 1.43 22.27 -10.65
N HIS A 53 1.25 21.06 -11.15
CA HIS A 53 0.29 20.75 -12.21
C HIS A 53 -0.51 19.48 -11.84
N LYS A 54 -1.66 19.29 -12.48
CA LYS A 54 -2.42 18.05 -12.36
C LYS A 54 -1.70 16.90 -13.05
N SER A 55 -1.95 15.71 -12.55
CA SER A 55 -1.44 14.46 -13.13
C SER A 55 -2.06 14.13 -14.50
N SER A 56 -3.24 14.57 -14.77
CA SER A 56 -4.03 14.50 -16.02
C SER A 56 -3.80 13.25 -16.89
N PHE A 57 -4.66 12.23 -16.76
CA PHE A 57 -4.56 10.94 -17.46
C PHE A 57 -3.25 10.17 -17.26
N SER A 58 -2.43 10.54 -16.28
CA SER A 58 -1.18 9.84 -16.04
C SER A 58 -1.46 8.48 -15.40
N ILE A 59 -1.07 7.42 -16.09
CA ILE A 59 -0.96 6.06 -15.54
C ILE A 59 0.45 5.78 -15.01
N THR A 60 1.35 6.74 -15.16
CA THR A 60 2.75 6.63 -14.79
C THR A 60 2.90 6.62 -13.28
N PRO A 61 3.47 5.57 -12.68
CA PRO A 61 3.74 5.57 -11.24
C PRO A 61 4.77 6.65 -10.88
N PRO A 62 4.75 7.19 -9.65
CA PRO A 62 5.89 7.89 -9.10
C PRO A 62 7.14 6.99 -9.13
N VAL A 63 8.33 7.59 -9.08
CA VAL A 63 9.58 6.83 -8.95
C VAL A 63 10.33 7.35 -7.73
N TYR A 64 10.86 6.44 -6.92
CA TYR A 64 11.68 6.75 -5.75
C TYR A 64 13.16 6.50 -6.05
N ALA A 65 14.02 7.45 -5.71
CA ALA A 65 15.46 7.28 -5.65
C ALA A 65 16.10 8.29 -4.69
N ASP A 66 17.11 7.86 -3.94
CA ASP A 66 17.95 8.71 -3.08
C ASP A 66 17.17 9.64 -2.13
N GLY A 67 16.09 9.14 -1.52
CA GLY A 67 15.25 9.93 -0.61
C GLY A 67 14.29 10.89 -1.29
N MET A 68 14.20 10.86 -2.61
CA MET A 68 13.34 11.72 -3.42
C MET A 68 12.27 10.90 -4.16
N VAL A 69 11.14 11.54 -4.41
CA VAL A 69 10.07 11.00 -5.28
C VAL A 69 9.86 11.93 -6.46
N PHE A 70 9.79 11.35 -7.64
CA PHE A 70 9.60 12.07 -8.90
C PHE A 70 8.25 11.72 -9.49
N VAL A 71 7.51 12.73 -9.96
CA VAL A 71 6.23 12.58 -10.65
C VAL A 71 6.25 13.32 -11.97
N ALA A 72 5.64 12.72 -12.98
CA ALA A 72 5.43 13.37 -14.27
C ALA A 72 4.02 13.99 -14.32
N LEU A 73 3.92 15.24 -14.71
CA LEU A 73 2.72 16.05 -14.65
C LEU A 73 2.38 16.65 -16.02
N SER A 74 1.16 17.15 -16.17
CA SER A 74 0.69 17.80 -17.39
C SER A 74 1.59 18.98 -17.77
N GLY A 75 1.58 19.36 -19.06
CA GLY A 75 2.39 20.46 -19.56
C GLY A 75 3.87 20.13 -19.78
N GLY A 76 4.23 18.83 -19.79
CA GLY A 76 5.63 18.42 -19.96
C GLY A 76 6.48 18.63 -18.71
N THR A 77 5.87 18.52 -17.53
CA THR A 77 6.49 18.82 -16.25
C THR A 77 6.93 17.56 -15.53
N VAL A 78 8.09 17.59 -14.89
CA VAL A 78 8.54 16.63 -13.89
C VAL A 78 8.82 17.38 -12.60
N GLN A 79 8.25 16.93 -11.49
CA GLN A 79 8.44 17.53 -10.18
C GLN A 79 9.06 16.53 -9.22
N ALA A 80 10.04 16.97 -8.45
CA ALA A 80 10.70 16.19 -7.40
C ALA A 80 10.25 16.64 -6.02
N PHE A 81 10.08 15.65 -5.13
CA PHE A 81 9.70 15.86 -3.74
C PHE A 81 10.64 15.10 -2.81
N ASN A 82 10.84 15.62 -1.62
CA ASN A 82 11.40 14.83 -0.53
C ASN A 82 10.43 13.68 -0.20
N ALA A 83 10.90 12.44 -0.20
CA ALA A 83 10.03 11.28 -0.01
C ALA A 83 9.38 11.19 1.37
N ALA A 84 10.02 11.75 2.41
CA ALA A 84 9.50 11.71 3.78
C ALA A 84 8.50 12.83 4.06
N THR A 85 8.80 14.07 3.64
CA THR A 85 8.03 15.28 3.96
C THR A 85 7.09 15.71 2.84
N LEU A 86 7.29 15.21 1.63
CA LEU A 86 6.64 15.64 0.39
C LEU A 86 6.83 17.15 0.09
N GLU A 87 7.87 17.78 0.65
CA GLU A 87 8.28 19.11 0.24
C GLU A 87 8.82 19.08 -1.19
N SER A 88 8.40 20.05 -1.99
CA SER A 88 8.87 20.17 -3.39
C SER A 88 10.32 20.64 -3.41
N LEU A 89 11.16 19.91 -4.16
CA LEU A 89 12.58 20.19 -4.29
C LEU A 89 12.83 21.00 -5.57
N TRP A 90 12.60 20.41 -6.74
CA TRP A 90 12.82 21.05 -8.03
C TRP A 90 11.74 20.72 -9.05
N ILE A 91 11.65 21.51 -10.11
CA ILE A 91 10.68 21.37 -11.21
C ILE A 91 11.40 21.52 -12.54
N TYR A 92 11.17 20.56 -13.43
CA TYR A 92 11.51 20.64 -14.84
C TYR A 92 10.26 20.89 -15.67
N THR A 93 10.33 21.75 -16.68
CA THR A 93 9.28 21.93 -17.69
C THR A 93 9.88 21.84 -19.08
N ASP A 94 9.40 20.90 -19.89
CA ASP A 94 9.88 20.71 -21.26
C ASP A 94 9.40 21.85 -22.16
N LYS A 95 10.29 22.34 -23.03
CA LYS A 95 10.01 23.45 -23.93
C LYS A 95 8.94 23.18 -24.98
N LEU A 96 8.68 21.89 -25.32
CA LEU A 96 7.61 21.48 -26.20
C LEU A 96 6.33 21.14 -25.44
N GLY A 97 6.39 21.08 -24.11
CA GLY A 97 5.31 20.64 -23.25
C GLY A 97 4.98 19.18 -23.46
N GLY A 98 3.72 18.79 -23.29
CA GLY A 98 3.22 17.47 -23.60
C GLY A 98 2.54 16.75 -22.44
N GLN A 99 1.91 15.62 -22.74
CA GLN A 99 1.33 14.73 -21.73
C GLN A 99 2.40 13.85 -21.05
N PRO A 100 2.27 13.58 -19.74
CA PRO A 100 3.31 12.93 -18.93
C PRO A 100 3.15 11.40 -18.87
N ASN A 101 2.77 10.74 -19.94
CA ASN A 101 2.42 9.32 -19.88
C ASN A 101 3.57 8.36 -20.20
N CYS A 102 4.80 8.85 -20.32
CA CYS A 102 5.99 8.02 -20.45
C CYS A 102 6.51 7.66 -19.04
N PRO A 103 6.62 6.37 -18.68
CA PRO A 103 7.14 5.95 -17.38
C PRO A 103 8.52 6.53 -17.09
N LEU A 104 8.67 7.05 -15.87
CA LEU A 104 9.92 7.57 -15.36
C LEU A 104 10.90 6.42 -15.06
N LYS A 105 12.18 6.65 -15.34
CA LYS A 105 13.26 5.72 -14.97
C LYS A 105 14.42 6.47 -14.38
N VAL A 106 14.89 6.06 -13.20
CA VAL A 106 16.10 6.60 -12.58
C VAL A 106 17.23 5.59 -12.67
N LYS A 107 18.40 6.05 -13.07
CA LYS A 107 19.64 5.27 -13.14
C LYS A 107 20.84 6.17 -12.96
N ASN A 108 21.78 5.80 -12.08
CA ASN A 108 23.07 6.48 -11.88
C ASN A 108 22.94 8.01 -11.63
N GLY A 109 21.94 8.44 -10.84
CA GLY A 109 21.72 9.84 -10.51
C GLY A 109 21.04 10.66 -11.61
N TYR A 110 20.49 10.00 -12.64
CA TYR A 110 19.74 10.64 -13.72
C TYR A 110 18.34 10.02 -13.87
N LEU A 111 17.39 10.90 -14.20
CA LEU A 111 16.01 10.53 -14.51
C LEU A 111 15.79 10.64 -16.02
N TYR A 112 15.15 9.66 -16.59
CA TYR A 112 14.80 9.54 -18.01
C TYR A 112 13.29 9.42 -18.16
N THR A 113 12.70 10.24 -19.04
CA THR A 113 11.27 10.18 -19.40
C THR A 113 11.02 10.88 -20.72
N GLY A 114 9.83 10.71 -21.26
CA GLY A 114 9.41 11.36 -22.49
C GLY A 114 8.03 11.99 -22.39
N PHE A 115 7.65 12.73 -23.41
CA PHE A 115 6.36 13.40 -23.48
C PHE A 115 5.65 13.08 -24.81
N TRP A 116 4.36 13.38 -24.85
CA TRP A 116 3.53 13.16 -26.04
C TRP A 116 2.64 14.38 -26.31
N ASN A 117 2.66 14.87 -27.57
CA ASN A 117 1.92 16.06 -27.99
C ASN A 117 0.84 15.80 -29.05
N SER A 118 0.54 14.61 -29.39
CA SER A 118 -0.41 14.04 -30.33
C SER A 118 0.27 13.02 -31.25
N GLU A 119 -0.51 12.28 -32.01
CA GLU A 119 0.00 11.27 -32.95
C GLU A 119 1.03 11.82 -33.96
N THR A 120 0.97 13.11 -34.28
CA THR A 120 1.84 13.77 -35.28
C THR A 120 2.68 14.92 -34.73
N GLY A 121 2.52 15.28 -33.47
CA GLY A 121 3.26 16.35 -32.79
C GLY A 121 4.68 15.91 -32.44
N ASN A 122 5.60 16.87 -32.39
CA ASN A 122 6.94 16.62 -31.86
C ASN A 122 6.91 16.65 -30.34
N ALA A 123 7.60 15.71 -29.72
CA ALA A 123 7.83 15.72 -28.27
C ALA A 123 9.23 15.19 -27.95
N ASN A 124 9.73 15.54 -26.75
CA ASN A 124 11.06 15.20 -26.32
C ASN A 124 11.07 13.98 -25.39
N PHE A 125 12.12 13.18 -25.51
CA PHE A 125 12.62 12.31 -24.47
C PHE A 125 13.79 13.03 -23.79
N VAL A 126 13.83 13.06 -22.47
CA VAL A 126 14.75 13.90 -21.71
C VAL A 126 15.54 13.12 -20.68
N CYS A 127 16.74 13.63 -20.38
CA CYS A 127 17.56 13.20 -19.25
C CYS A 127 17.72 14.38 -18.29
N LEU A 128 17.41 14.15 -17.01
CA LEU A 128 17.50 15.15 -15.94
C LEU A 128 18.44 14.64 -14.85
N SER A 129 19.35 15.47 -14.33
CA SER A 129 20.01 15.16 -13.06
C SER A 129 18.97 15.14 -11.93
N ILE A 130 19.00 14.16 -11.05
CA ILE A 130 18.10 14.12 -9.89
C ILE A 130 18.59 14.99 -8.72
N THR A 131 19.83 15.50 -8.77
CA THR A 131 20.42 16.29 -7.69
C THR A 131 19.57 17.53 -7.40
N ASP A 132 19.29 17.78 -6.13
CA ASP A 132 18.78 19.03 -5.62
C ASP A 132 19.99 19.97 -5.47
N GLU A 133 20.14 20.93 -6.40
CA GLU A 133 21.33 21.76 -6.52
C GLU A 133 21.32 22.94 -5.54
N ASP A 134 20.14 23.41 -5.16
CA ASP A 134 19.95 24.44 -4.15
C ASP A 134 18.90 24.02 -3.09
N PRO A 135 19.28 23.22 -2.09
CA PRO A 135 18.37 22.77 -1.05
C PRO A 135 17.71 23.89 -0.22
N ALA A 136 18.19 25.11 -0.34
CA ALA A 136 17.58 26.28 0.30
C ALA A 136 16.42 26.87 -0.51
N GLN A 137 16.28 26.47 -1.78
CA GLN A 137 15.26 26.95 -2.69
C GLN A 137 14.27 25.83 -3.03
N SER A 138 13.09 25.84 -2.44
CA SER A 138 12.02 24.94 -2.89
C SER A 138 11.60 25.27 -4.32
N LYS A 139 11.30 24.23 -5.12
CA LYS A 139 10.87 24.36 -6.52
C LYS A 139 11.92 25.06 -7.42
N GLU A 140 13.18 24.76 -7.23
CA GLU A 140 14.19 25.24 -8.15
C GLU A 140 13.89 24.79 -9.60
N SER A 141 14.21 25.64 -10.58
CA SER A 141 14.02 25.32 -12.00
C SER A 141 15.13 24.41 -12.50
N LYS A 142 14.76 23.22 -13.01
CA LYS A 142 15.70 22.23 -13.54
C LYS A 142 15.85 22.36 -15.06
N CYS A 143 17.06 22.10 -15.57
CA CYS A 143 17.32 21.97 -16.99
C CYS A 143 17.59 20.51 -17.37
N ALA A 144 17.21 20.13 -18.60
CA ALA A 144 17.59 18.83 -19.12
C ALA A 144 19.09 18.79 -19.44
N SER A 145 19.76 17.68 -19.09
CA SER A 145 21.14 17.42 -19.51
C SER A 145 21.22 17.22 -21.03
N TRP A 146 20.24 16.53 -21.58
CA TRP A 146 20.02 16.38 -23.02
C TRP A 146 18.56 16.04 -23.31
N TYR A 147 18.17 16.16 -24.57
CA TYR A 147 16.87 15.72 -25.06
C TYR A 147 17.00 15.13 -26.47
N TYR A 148 16.07 14.18 -26.80
CA TYR A 148 15.92 13.61 -28.12
C TYR A 148 14.49 13.87 -28.60
N THR A 149 14.34 14.57 -29.73
CA THR A 149 13.01 14.90 -30.28
C THR A 149 12.55 13.85 -31.27
N SER A 150 11.32 13.35 -31.10
CA SER A 150 10.64 12.44 -32.03
C SER A 150 9.28 12.98 -32.43
N LYS A 151 8.93 12.77 -33.70
CA LYS A 151 7.57 12.98 -34.17
C LYS A 151 6.66 11.86 -33.62
N GLY A 152 5.48 12.22 -33.13
CA GLY A 152 4.61 11.30 -32.39
C GLY A 152 4.99 11.14 -30.93
N GLY A 153 6.24 11.42 -30.57
CA GLY A 153 6.72 11.40 -29.18
C GLY A 153 6.76 10.02 -28.52
N PHE A 154 6.50 10.02 -27.21
CA PHE A 154 6.69 8.87 -26.31
C PHE A 154 5.49 8.76 -25.38
N TYR A 155 4.54 7.89 -25.75
CA TYR A 155 3.30 7.69 -24.99
C TYR A 155 3.26 6.28 -24.40
N TRP A 156 3.30 6.15 -23.09
CA TRP A 156 3.40 4.89 -22.35
C TRP A 156 4.68 4.08 -22.65
N ALA A 157 5.59 4.61 -23.42
CA ALA A 157 6.82 3.96 -23.87
C ALA A 157 7.93 4.15 -22.84
N GLY A 158 7.94 3.37 -21.78
CA GLY A 158 9.01 3.41 -20.79
C GLY A 158 10.34 2.88 -21.31
N ALA A 159 11.43 3.51 -20.88
CA ALA A 159 12.78 3.09 -21.26
C ALA A 159 13.32 1.98 -20.37
N TYR A 160 14.13 1.09 -20.96
CA TYR A 160 15.15 0.34 -20.25
C TYR A 160 16.45 1.13 -20.27
N VAL A 161 17.09 1.33 -19.12
CA VAL A 161 18.34 2.10 -19.00
C VAL A 161 19.44 1.21 -18.43
N ALA A 162 20.45 0.89 -19.24
CA ALA A 162 21.71 0.27 -18.85
C ALA A 162 22.76 1.34 -18.50
N ASP A 163 23.99 0.92 -18.20
CA ASP A 163 25.06 1.86 -17.87
C ASP A 163 25.60 2.60 -19.11
N ASP A 164 25.57 1.95 -20.27
CA ASP A 164 26.18 2.44 -21.52
C ASP A 164 25.21 2.59 -22.68
N PHE A 165 23.92 2.22 -22.50
CA PHE A 165 22.85 2.46 -23.48
C PHE A 165 21.49 2.55 -22.80
N LEU A 166 20.50 3.08 -23.51
CA LEU A 166 19.09 2.95 -23.19
C LEU A 166 18.27 2.55 -24.41
N LEU A 167 17.17 1.83 -24.15
CA LEU A 167 16.19 1.42 -25.17
C LEU A 167 14.87 2.09 -24.89
N VAL A 168 14.26 2.74 -25.88
CA VAL A 168 12.91 3.33 -25.76
C VAL A 168 12.16 3.23 -27.07
N GLY A 169 10.86 2.88 -26.99
CA GLY A 169 9.95 2.89 -28.14
C GLY A 169 9.43 4.29 -28.45
N THR A 170 8.98 4.52 -29.68
CA THR A 170 8.33 5.76 -30.11
C THR A 170 6.91 5.50 -30.59
N ASP A 171 6.07 6.55 -30.57
CA ASP A 171 4.88 6.59 -31.40
C ASP A 171 5.30 6.73 -32.88
N ASP A 172 4.41 6.45 -33.81
CA ASP A 172 4.74 6.33 -35.23
C ASP A 172 4.69 7.66 -36.00
N GLY A 173 4.19 8.71 -35.37
CA GLY A 173 4.01 10.00 -36.00
C GLY A 173 2.96 10.04 -37.09
N GLY A 174 2.07 9.06 -37.14
CA GLY A 174 1.02 8.89 -38.14
C GLY A 174 -0.27 8.33 -37.57
N ASN A 175 -0.76 7.20 -38.10
CA ASN A 175 -1.92 6.48 -37.61
C ASN A 175 -1.46 5.41 -36.59
N GLY A 176 -1.68 5.63 -35.32
CA GLY A 176 -1.19 4.79 -34.25
C GLY A 176 -1.60 3.32 -34.23
N TYR A 177 -2.45 2.87 -35.12
CA TYR A 177 -2.89 1.46 -35.23
C TYR A 177 -2.36 0.70 -36.44
N THR A 178 -2.09 1.39 -37.52
CA THR A 178 -1.83 0.75 -38.81
C THR A 178 -0.57 1.22 -39.52
N SER A 179 0.04 2.30 -39.06
CA SER A 179 1.30 2.76 -39.63
C SER A 179 2.44 1.81 -39.25
N GLN A 180 3.53 1.90 -39.99
CA GLN A 180 4.75 1.11 -39.75
C GLN A 180 5.97 2.04 -39.71
N THR A 181 5.86 3.12 -38.95
CA THR A 181 6.91 4.14 -38.82
C THR A 181 7.45 4.28 -37.41
N SER A 182 6.91 3.53 -36.44
CA SER A 182 7.44 3.47 -35.10
C SER A 182 8.82 2.84 -35.06
N ARG A 183 9.58 3.20 -34.03
CA ARG A 183 10.96 2.82 -33.89
C ARG A 183 11.25 2.36 -32.46
N LEU A 184 12.13 1.39 -32.30
CA LEU A 184 12.87 1.19 -31.08
C LEU A 184 14.21 1.94 -31.24
N LEU A 185 14.46 2.89 -30.35
CA LEU A 185 15.70 3.66 -30.33
C LEU A 185 16.68 3.06 -29.34
N LEU A 186 17.95 2.97 -29.73
CA LEU A 186 19.09 2.70 -28.86
C LEU A 186 19.87 4.01 -28.73
N LEU A 187 19.82 4.64 -27.55
CA LEU A 187 20.46 5.92 -27.29
C LEU A 187 21.62 5.77 -26.30
N ASP A 188 22.59 6.65 -26.39
CA ASP A 188 23.60 6.86 -25.36
C ASP A 188 22.98 7.56 -24.14
N PRO A 189 23.01 7.00 -22.93
CA PRO A 189 22.35 7.59 -21.77
C PRO A 189 23.01 8.89 -21.28
N ALA A 190 24.28 9.13 -21.60
CA ALA A 190 25.00 10.34 -21.20
C ALA A 190 24.76 11.52 -22.14
N THR A 191 24.51 11.27 -23.42
CA THR A 191 24.45 12.33 -24.45
C THR A 191 23.13 12.40 -25.21
N GLY A 192 22.30 11.34 -25.17
CA GLY A 192 21.09 11.23 -25.97
C GLY A 192 21.34 10.94 -27.45
N GLU A 193 22.61 10.65 -27.85
CA GLU A 193 22.96 10.31 -29.23
C GLU A 193 22.33 8.98 -29.67
N LEU A 194 21.81 8.95 -30.88
CA LEU A 194 21.27 7.74 -31.48
C LEU A 194 22.42 6.80 -31.90
N LEU A 195 22.53 5.66 -31.24
CA LEU A 195 23.55 4.63 -31.49
C LEU A 195 23.11 3.62 -32.56
N ASP A 196 21.83 3.23 -32.51
CA ASP A 196 21.20 2.29 -33.44
C ASP A 196 19.67 2.42 -33.34
N SER A 197 18.95 1.80 -34.28
CA SER A 197 17.49 1.73 -34.22
C SER A 197 16.92 0.49 -34.90
N TRP A 198 15.71 0.12 -34.50
CA TRP A 198 14.87 -0.83 -35.22
C TRP A 198 13.66 -0.08 -35.74
N ASP A 199 13.66 0.21 -37.03
CA ASP A 199 12.65 1.02 -37.71
C ASP A 199 11.53 0.16 -38.34
N GLY A 200 10.43 0.80 -38.63
CA GLY A 200 9.31 0.18 -39.34
C GLY A 200 8.51 -0.80 -38.50
N LEU A 201 8.43 -0.56 -37.19
CA LEU A 201 7.65 -1.38 -36.27
C LEU A 201 6.15 -1.14 -36.45
N ASN A 202 5.36 -2.18 -36.15
CA ASN A 202 3.92 -2.20 -36.39
C ASN A 202 3.17 -1.33 -35.39
N ALA A 203 2.70 -0.16 -35.79
CA ALA A 203 2.00 0.84 -35.02
C ALA A 203 2.83 1.38 -33.80
N ASP A 204 2.24 2.22 -32.96
CA ASP A 204 2.89 2.86 -31.83
C ASP A 204 3.48 1.84 -30.85
N ILE A 205 4.66 2.13 -30.34
CA ILE A 205 5.25 1.37 -29.24
C ILE A 205 4.83 2.05 -27.93
N ARG A 206 3.86 1.44 -27.25
CA ARG A 206 3.24 1.98 -26.01
C ARG A 206 3.37 1.03 -24.83
N SER A 207 4.52 0.38 -24.72
CA SER A 207 4.90 -0.42 -23.57
C SER A 207 6.33 -0.11 -23.12
N THR A 208 6.65 -0.35 -21.88
CA THR A 208 8.02 -0.27 -21.38
C THR A 208 8.86 -1.40 -21.96
N VAL A 209 10.10 -1.09 -22.34
CA VAL A 209 11.09 -2.11 -22.71
C VAL A 209 11.58 -2.79 -21.45
N VAL A 210 11.46 -4.12 -21.38
CA VAL A 210 11.88 -4.93 -20.23
C VAL A 210 13.03 -5.88 -20.61
N TYR A 211 13.94 -6.10 -19.69
CA TYR A 211 15.07 -7.00 -19.83
C TYR A 211 14.84 -8.30 -19.06
N ASP A 212 15.18 -9.42 -19.66
CA ASP A 212 15.23 -10.70 -18.99
C ASP A 212 16.65 -11.27 -19.03
N ALA A 213 17.26 -11.41 -17.85
CA ALA A 213 18.62 -11.93 -17.71
C ALA A 213 18.73 -13.41 -18.11
N GLY A 214 17.63 -14.18 -18.01
CA GLY A 214 17.61 -15.60 -18.35
C GLY A 214 17.79 -15.86 -19.85
N THR A 215 17.35 -14.92 -20.68
CA THR A 215 17.46 -14.99 -22.15
C THR A 215 18.43 -13.97 -22.75
N ASP A 216 18.95 -13.06 -21.90
CA ASP A 216 19.78 -11.92 -22.30
C ASP A 216 19.12 -11.11 -23.42
N ALA A 217 17.83 -10.79 -23.27
CA ALA A 217 17.03 -10.15 -24.31
C ALA A 217 16.08 -9.10 -23.74
N TYR A 218 15.67 -8.18 -24.60
CA TYR A 218 14.73 -7.09 -24.33
C TYR A 218 13.42 -7.37 -25.02
N TYR A 219 12.31 -7.07 -24.32
CA TYR A 219 10.96 -7.37 -24.78
C TYR A 219 10.05 -6.16 -24.66
N PHE A 220 9.15 -5.99 -25.63
CA PHE A 220 8.15 -4.92 -25.66
C PHE A 220 6.99 -5.28 -26.59
N THR A 221 5.93 -4.48 -26.57
CA THR A 221 4.75 -4.66 -27.42
C THR A 221 4.44 -3.40 -28.20
N SER A 222 3.62 -3.55 -29.24
CA SER A 222 3.07 -2.43 -29.98
C SER A 222 1.54 -2.39 -29.96
N LYS A 223 0.99 -1.19 -30.11
CA LYS A 223 -0.44 -0.94 -30.25
C LYS A 223 -1.07 -1.69 -31.45
N GLY A 224 -0.27 -2.09 -32.42
CA GLY A 224 -0.68 -2.95 -33.54
C GLY A 224 -0.72 -4.44 -33.19
N GLY A 225 -0.61 -4.82 -31.91
CA GLY A 225 -0.73 -6.21 -31.49
C GLY A 225 0.45 -7.08 -31.88
N THR A 226 1.65 -6.60 -31.69
CA THR A 226 2.89 -7.37 -31.92
C THR A 226 3.74 -7.37 -30.68
N PHE A 227 4.25 -8.53 -30.31
CA PHE A 227 5.27 -8.73 -29.29
C PHE A 227 6.64 -8.81 -29.97
N TYR A 228 7.61 -8.07 -29.45
CA TYR A 228 8.96 -7.96 -30.00
C TYR A 228 10.01 -8.41 -29.02
N SER A 229 11.10 -8.93 -29.57
CA SER A 229 12.33 -9.21 -28.84
C SER A 229 13.55 -8.77 -29.61
N VAL A 230 14.57 -8.31 -28.87
CA VAL A 230 15.85 -7.87 -29.41
C VAL A 230 16.96 -8.09 -28.38
N GLN A 231 18.18 -8.28 -28.86
CA GLN A 231 19.39 -8.26 -28.02
C GLN A 231 20.26 -7.06 -28.38
N VAL A 232 21.11 -6.63 -27.44
CA VAL A 232 22.09 -5.57 -27.67
C VAL A 232 23.49 -6.19 -27.56
N THR A 233 24.34 -5.92 -28.56
CA THR A 233 25.73 -6.41 -28.58
C THR A 233 26.63 -5.51 -27.75
N GLY A 234 27.84 -5.98 -27.41
CA GLY A 234 28.83 -5.20 -26.66
C GLY A 234 29.31 -3.93 -27.36
N ASP A 235 29.17 -3.82 -28.70
CA ASP A 235 29.42 -2.61 -29.48
C ASP A 235 28.14 -1.75 -29.67
N ARG A 236 27.14 -1.98 -28.84
CA ARG A 236 25.87 -1.22 -28.78
C ARG A 236 25.11 -1.21 -30.11
N LYS A 237 24.84 -2.43 -30.62
CA LYS A 237 24.02 -2.66 -31.83
C LYS A 237 22.89 -3.61 -31.54
N LEU A 238 21.74 -3.38 -32.16
CA LEU A 238 20.55 -4.23 -32.08
C LEU A 238 20.71 -5.47 -32.94
N THR A 239 20.57 -6.62 -32.31
CA THR A 239 20.73 -7.93 -32.95
C THR A 239 19.64 -8.92 -32.54
N ASN A 240 19.60 -10.12 -33.12
CA ASN A 240 18.67 -11.21 -32.82
C ASN A 240 17.21 -10.76 -32.70
N LYS A 241 16.77 -9.94 -33.67
CA LYS A 241 15.42 -9.36 -33.73
C LYS A 241 14.40 -10.42 -34.14
N TRP A 242 13.31 -10.54 -33.40
CA TRP A 242 12.18 -11.37 -33.77
C TRP A 242 10.86 -10.81 -33.20
N SER A 243 9.73 -11.29 -33.69
CA SER A 243 8.41 -10.85 -33.26
C SER A 243 7.37 -11.96 -33.31
N VAL A 244 6.27 -11.78 -32.56
CA VAL A 244 5.08 -12.64 -32.59
C VAL A 244 3.85 -11.78 -32.77
N ASN A 245 3.01 -12.16 -33.75
CA ASN A 245 1.70 -11.54 -33.95
C ASN A 245 0.73 -12.03 -32.86
N LEU A 246 0.05 -11.10 -32.18
CA LEU A 246 -0.86 -11.37 -31.07
C LEU A 246 -2.32 -11.58 -31.50
N ALA A 247 -2.65 -11.53 -32.80
CA ALA A 247 -3.99 -11.79 -33.28
C ALA A 247 -4.51 -13.15 -32.80
N ASN A 248 -5.78 -13.20 -32.42
CA ASN A 248 -6.44 -14.39 -31.88
C ASN A 248 -7.63 -14.88 -32.71
N GLY A 249 -7.77 -14.38 -33.94
CA GLY A 249 -8.86 -14.75 -34.85
C GLY A 249 -10.17 -13.99 -34.63
N VAL A 250 -10.26 -13.12 -33.65
CA VAL A 250 -11.38 -12.18 -33.51
C VAL A 250 -11.22 -11.06 -34.52
N GLY A 251 -12.31 -10.65 -35.18
CA GLY A 251 -12.26 -9.58 -36.18
C GLY A 251 -11.79 -8.24 -35.58
N GLY A 252 -11.01 -7.48 -36.34
CA GLY A 252 -10.43 -6.20 -35.96
C GLY A 252 -8.90 -6.23 -35.92
N VAL A 253 -8.30 -5.12 -35.53
CA VAL A 253 -6.84 -4.99 -35.35
C VAL A 253 -6.51 -5.35 -33.91
N PRO A 254 -5.66 -6.35 -33.64
CA PRO A 254 -5.25 -6.65 -32.29
C PRO A 254 -4.44 -5.47 -31.70
N MET A 255 -4.48 -5.31 -30.39
CA MET A 255 -3.80 -4.22 -29.69
C MET A 255 -3.11 -4.74 -28.43
N SER A 256 -1.88 -4.29 -28.19
CA SER A 256 -1.25 -4.44 -26.87
C SER A 256 -0.48 -3.17 -26.51
N THR A 257 -0.85 -2.60 -25.36
CA THR A 257 -0.10 -1.53 -24.68
C THR A 257 0.43 -2.02 -23.34
N SER A 258 0.25 -3.31 -23.06
CA SER A 258 0.69 -3.97 -21.83
C SER A 258 2.21 -4.15 -21.86
N THR A 259 2.88 -3.67 -20.81
CA THR A 259 4.30 -3.98 -20.59
C THR A 259 4.42 -5.46 -20.22
N PRO A 260 5.23 -6.25 -20.95
CA PRO A 260 5.41 -7.66 -20.65
C PRO A 260 6.06 -7.87 -19.28
N VAL A 261 5.63 -8.89 -18.56
CA VAL A 261 6.37 -9.46 -17.44
C VAL A 261 7.07 -10.71 -17.94
N VAL A 262 8.38 -10.82 -17.78
CA VAL A 262 9.16 -11.95 -18.29
C VAL A 262 9.84 -12.67 -17.14
N TYR A 263 9.63 -13.99 -17.08
CA TYR A 263 10.21 -14.85 -16.07
C TYR A 263 10.28 -16.30 -16.54
N GLY A 264 11.38 -17.00 -16.26
CA GLY A 264 11.52 -18.44 -16.52
C GLY A 264 11.33 -18.85 -17.98
N GLY A 265 11.72 -18.00 -18.94
CA GLY A 265 11.53 -18.23 -20.39
C GLY A 265 10.11 -17.98 -20.88
N ARG A 266 9.27 -17.32 -20.10
CA ARG A 266 7.87 -17.01 -20.43
C ARG A 266 7.59 -15.54 -20.26
N ALA A 267 6.81 -14.96 -21.18
CA ALA A 267 6.32 -13.59 -21.10
C ALA A 267 4.79 -13.56 -20.97
N TYR A 268 4.31 -12.69 -20.10
CA TYR A 268 2.89 -12.49 -19.78
C TYR A 268 2.49 -11.08 -20.15
N LEU A 269 1.45 -10.92 -20.97
CA LEU A 269 1.01 -9.61 -21.44
C LEU A 269 -0.49 -9.61 -21.77
N GLY A 270 -1.10 -8.44 -21.63
CA GLY A 270 -2.51 -8.23 -21.99
C GLY A 270 -2.68 -7.88 -23.45
N VAL A 271 -3.73 -8.41 -24.05
CA VAL A 271 -4.08 -8.22 -25.47
C VAL A 271 -5.57 -7.93 -25.60
N SER A 272 -5.94 -6.94 -26.43
CA SER A 272 -7.28 -6.81 -27.00
C SER A 272 -7.26 -7.40 -28.42
N GLY A 273 -8.06 -8.44 -28.65
CA GLY A 273 -8.08 -9.09 -29.96
C GLY A 273 -8.66 -8.23 -31.09
N ALA A 274 -9.58 -7.33 -30.73
CA ALA A 274 -10.29 -6.47 -31.68
C ALA A 274 -9.88 -4.99 -31.64
N GLY A 275 -8.93 -4.61 -30.75
CA GLY A 275 -8.54 -3.22 -30.56
C GLY A 275 -9.66 -2.33 -29.99
N GLN A 276 -10.63 -2.93 -29.30
CA GLN A 276 -11.81 -2.26 -28.70
C GLN A 276 -11.90 -2.55 -27.21
N PHE A 277 -12.74 -1.79 -26.50
CA PHE A 277 -12.95 -1.92 -25.06
C PHE A 277 -14.28 -2.59 -24.69
N THR A 278 -15.07 -3.06 -25.67
CA THR A 278 -16.31 -3.79 -25.41
C THR A 278 -16.03 -5.15 -24.75
N PRO A 279 -16.86 -5.58 -23.79
CA PRO A 279 -16.63 -6.84 -23.08
C PRO A 279 -16.46 -8.03 -24.02
N TYR A 280 -15.50 -8.89 -23.70
CA TYR A 280 -15.20 -10.13 -24.42
C TYR A 280 -14.82 -9.97 -25.91
N SER A 281 -14.35 -8.80 -26.32
CA SER A 281 -13.89 -8.54 -27.71
C SER A 281 -12.49 -9.13 -27.97
N GLY A 282 -12.29 -10.39 -27.61
CA GLY A 282 -11.01 -11.07 -27.74
C GLY A 282 -9.95 -10.66 -26.73
N HIS A 283 -10.37 -10.04 -25.61
CA HIS A 283 -9.48 -9.66 -24.53
C HIS A 283 -8.91 -10.90 -23.85
N ASN A 284 -7.62 -10.90 -23.60
CA ASN A 284 -6.94 -12.03 -22.99
C ASN A 284 -5.60 -11.64 -22.38
N ILE A 285 -5.12 -12.47 -21.46
CA ILE A 285 -3.69 -12.57 -21.16
C ILE A 285 -3.11 -13.60 -22.12
N THR A 286 -2.11 -13.19 -22.88
CA THR A 286 -1.31 -14.07 -23.74
C THR A 286 -0.04 -14.45 -23.00
N VAL A 287 0.26 -15.74 -22.98
CA VAL A 287 1.52 -16.30 -22.48
C VAL A 287 2.39 -16.70 -23.66
N ILE A 288 3.60 -16.16 -23.73
CA ILE A 288 4.56 -16.42 -24.80
C ILE A 288 5.71 -17.27 -24.24
N ASP A 289 6.03 -18.36 -24.91
CA ASP A 289 7.27 -19.07 -24.73
C ASP A 289 8.35 -18.30 -25.53
N VAL A 290 9.20 -17.53 -24.82
CA VAL A 290 10.20 -16.66 -25.46
C VAL A 290 11.40 -17.46 -26.00
N VAL A 291 11.61 -18.66 -25.51
CA VAL A 291 12.65 -19.59 -26.02
C VAL A 291 12.20 -20.21 -27.33
N ALA A 292 10.96 -20.73 -27.36
CA ALA A 292 10.37 -21.27 -28.57
C ALA A 292 9.85 -20.19 -29.55
N ARG A 293 9.82 -18.92 -29.13
CA ARG A 293 9.39 -17.74 -29.90
C ARG A 293 7.96 -17.87 -30.43
N ARG A 294 7.05 -18.34 -29.59
CA ARG A 294 5.65 -18.59 -29.96
C ARG A 294 4.71 -18.39 -28.79
N ILE A 295 3.44 -18.21 -29.10
CA ILE A 295 2.38 -18.21 -28.09
C ILE A 295 2.25 -19.62 -27.51
N ALA A 296 2.36 -19.72 -26.18
CA ALA A 296 2.16 -20.97 -25.44
C ALA A 296 0.64 -21.23 -25.29
N TYR A 297 -0.09 -20.24 -24.77
CA TYR A 297 -1.55 -20.26 -24.65
C TYR A 297 -2.11 -18.86 -24.36
N ARG A 298 -3.41 -18.75 -24.34
CA ARG A 298 -4.16 -17.56 -23.92
C ARG A 298 -5.21 -17.93 -22.89
N VAL A 299 -5.55 -16.97 -22.01
CA VAL A 299 -6.71 -17.05 -21.15
C VAL A 299 -7.58 -15.82 -21.36
N GLU A 300 -8.86 -16.01 -21.63
CA GLU A 300 -9.79 -14.92 -21.89
C GLU A 300 -10.03 -14.07 -20.64
N THR A 301 -10.29 -12.79 -20.85
CA THR A 301 -10.72 -11.84 -19.83
C THR A 301 -11.97 -11.11 -20.31
N GLN A 302 -12.73 -10.54 -19.38
CA GLN A 302 -13.91 -9.79 -19.74
C GLN A 302 -13.54 -8.43 -20.35
N GLY A 303 -12.64 -7.69 -19.72
CA GLY A 303 -12.08 -6.44 -20.20
C GLY A 303 -10.66 -6.58 -20.72
N TYR A 304 -10.13 -5.55 -21.33
CA TYR A 304 -8.76 -5.51 -21.84
C TYR A 304 -7.74 -5.39 -20.70
N PRO A 305 -6.82 -6.34 -20.50
CA PRO A 305 -5.73 -6.21 -19.54
C PRO A 305 -4.66 -5.26 -20.08
N GLN A 306 -4.79 -3.98 -19.82
CA GLN A 306 -4.05 -2.93 -20.50
C GLN A 306 -2.66 -2.68 -19.94
N THR A 307 -2.46 -2.93 -18.64
CA THR A 307 -1.22 -2.59 -17.92
C THR A 307 -0.36 -3.81 -17.66
N SER A 308 0.77 -3.60 -17.00
CA SER A 308 1.68 -4.66 -16.58
C SER A 308 1.09 -5.50 -15.45
N GLY A 309 1.32 -6.80 -15.48
CA GLY A 309 1.02 -7.70 -14.36
C GLY A 309 2.04 -7.61 -13.23
N LEU A 310 1.65 -8.07 -12.06
CA LEU A 310 2.52 -8.32 -10.92
C LEU A 310 2.78 -9.82 -10.81
N LEU A 311 4.01 -10.26 -11.02
CA LEU A 311 4.42 -11.66 -10.89
C LEU A 311 4.96 -11.94 -9.50
N THR A 312 4.53 -13.05 -8.89
CA THR A 312 5.12 -13.57 -7.66
C THR A 312 5.66 -15.00 -7.85
N THR A 313 6.82 -15.24 -7.29
CA THR A 313 7.48 -16.55 -7.18
C THR A 313 7.33 -17.17 -5.79
N ALA A 314 6.56 -16.53 -4.89
CA ALA A 314 6.45 -16.95 -3.49
C ALA A 314 6.00 -18.40 -3.31
N TYR A 315 5.26 -18.95 -4.27
CA TYR A 315 4.74 -20.33 -4.24
C TYR A 315 5.49 -21.28 -5.19
N GLU A 316 6.53 -20.81 -5.89
CA GLU A 316 7.20 -21.59 -6.93
C GLU A 316 7.91 -22.80 -6.36
N GLN A 317 8.57 -22.64 -5.21
CA GLN A 317 9.30 -23.74 -4.57
C GLN A 317 8.35 -24.88 -4.13
N GLU A 318 7.14 -24.54 -3.72
CA GLU A 318 6.18 -25.50 -3.17
C GLU A 318 5.30 -26.14 -4.26
N SER A 319 4.86 -25.34 -5.22
CA SER A 319 3.87 -25.74 -6.24
C SER A 319 4.44 -25.92 -7.64
N GLY A 320 5.67 -25.44 -7.89
CA GLY A 320 6.25 -25.33 -9.23
C GLY A 320 5.57 -24.28 -10.10
N CYS A 321 4.75 -23.41 -9.51
CA CYS A 321 3.95 -22.41 -10.22
C CYS A 321 4.31 -20.99 -9.81
N VAL A 322 4.22 -20.08 -10.78
CA VAL A 322 4.20 -18.64 -10.55
C VAL A 322 2.79 -18.11 -10.70
N TYR A 323 2.50 -16.97 -10.09
CA TYR A 323 1.22 -16.30 -10.19
C TYR A 323 1.41 -14.88 -10.72
N VAL A 324 0.55 -14.46 -11.66
CA VAL A 324 0.56 -13.13 -12.26
C VAL A 324 -0.79 -12.47 -11.97
N TYR A 325 -0.75 -11.37 -11.23
CA TYR A 325 -1.93 -10.57 -10.90
C TYR A 325 -2.04 -9.39 -11.86
N PHE A 326 -3.24 -9.11 -12.33
CA PHE A 326 -3.51 -8.04 -13.28
C PHE A 326 -4.96 -7.58 -13.21
N PHE A 327 -5.24 -6.40 -13.79
CA PHE A 327 -6.60 -5.90 -13.92
C PHE A 327 -7.11 -6.02 -15.34
N ASP A 328 -8.41 -6.25 -15.49
CA ASP A 328 -9.10 -6.04 -16.75
C ASP A 328 -9.78 -4.66 -16.76
N ASN A 329 -9.50 -3.86 -17.80
CA ASN A 329 -10.02 -2.50 -17.93
C ASN A 329 -11.48 -2.53 -18.40
N MET A 330 -12.38 -2.54 -17.43
CA MET A 330 -13.82 -2.43 -17.60
C MET A 330 -14.49 -2.01 -16.30
N THR A 331 -15.81 -1.90 -16.27
CA THR A 331 -16.59 -1.59 -15.06
C THR A 331 -17.41 -2.82 -14.64
N PRO A 332 -17.13 -3.44 -13.46
CA PRO A 332 -15.98 -3.19 -12.59
C PRO A 332 -14.69 -3.81 -13.13
N GLY A 333 -13.58 -3.09 -13.01
CA GLY A 333 -12.24 -3.64 -13.23
C GLY A 333 -11.89 -4.64 -12.14
N LYS A 334 -11.66 -5.91 -12.52
CA LYS A 334 -11.43 -7.00 -11.58
C LYS A 334 -9.95 -7.26 -11.41
N LEU A 335 -9.51 -7.50 -10.17
CA LEU A 335 -8.21 -8.10 -9.92
C LEU A 335 -8.29 -9.58 -10.27
N ARG A 336 -7.53 -9.96 -11.29
CA ARG A 336 -7.47 -11.34 -11.78
C ARG A 336 -6.11 -11.95 -11.48
N VAL A 337 -6.06 -13.26 -11.50
CA VAL A 337 -4.82 -14.02 -11.32
C VAL A 337 -4.71 -15.11 -12.37
N LEU A 338 -3.51 -15.20 -12.94
CA LEU A 338 -3.07 -16.30 -13.78
C LEU A 338 -2.09 -17.15 -12.98
N ARG A 339 -2.29 -18.48 -13.01
CA ARG A 339 -1.31 -19.46 -12.54
C ARG A 339 -0.60 -20.09 -13.72
N ASP A 340 0.73 -20.11 -13.71
CA ASP A 340 1.53 -20.69 -14.77
C ASP A 340 2.73 -21.48 -14.26
N ARG A 341 3.25 -22.38 -15.08
CA ARG A 341 4.45 -23.17 -14.84
C ARG A 341 5.17 -23.49 -16.14
N ALA A 342 6.42 -23.89 -16.03
CA ALA A 342 7.22 -24.30 -17.18
C ALA A 342 6.52 -25.39 -18.00
N GLY A 343 6.47 -25.20 -19.32
CA GLY A 343 5.87 -26.15 -20.25
C GLY A 343 4.33 -26.17 -20.31
N GLN A 344 3.63 -25.34 -19.54
CA GLN A 344 2.16 -25.25 -19.58
C GLN A 344 1.69 -24.72 -20.93
N THR A 345 0.67 -25.38 -21.51
CA THR A 345 0.10 -25.05 -22.83
C THR A 345 -1.38 -24.72 -22.81
N THR A 346 -2.02 -24.83 -21.65
CA THR A 346 -3.43 -24.48 -21.43
C THR A 346 -3.61 -23.83 -20.07
N PRO A 347 -4.53 -22.86 -19.93
CA PRO A 347 -4.82 -22.30 -18.61
C PRO A 347 -5.51 -23.36 -17.71
N ASP A 348 -5.14 -23.42 -16.45
CA ASP A 348 -5.68 -24.37 -15.48
C ASP A 348 -6.36 -23.74 -14.26
N TYR A 349 -6.11 -22.46 -14.00
CA TYR A 349 -6.70 -21.68 -12.92
C TYR A 349 -7.67 -20.65 -13.48
N VAL A 350 -8.90 -21.07 -13.70
CA VAL A 350 -9.92 -20.31 -14.45
C VAL A 350 -11.25 -20.29 -13.71
N THR A 351 -12.11 -19.37 -14.13
CA THR A 351 -13.51 -19.28 -13.66
C THR A 351 -14.46 -19.22 -14.84
N THR A 352 -15.77 -19.39 -14.59
CA THR A 352 -16.80 -19.22 -15.62
C THR A 352 -17.57 -17.94 -15.36
N GLU A 353 -17.53 -17.02 -16.33
CA GLU A 353 -18.24 -15.75 -16.29
C GLU A 353 -19.03 -15.55 -17.59
N GLY A 354 -20.32 -15.21 -17.48
CA GLY A 354 -21.18 -15.02 -18.67
C GLY A 354 -21.19 -16.21 -19.63
N GLY A 355 -21.01 -17.43 -19.12
CA GLY A 355 -20.91 -18.65 -19.94
C GLY A 355 -19.57 -18.88 -20.64
N ARG A 356 -18.54 -18.09 -20.31
CA ARG A 356 -17.19 -18.16 -20.91
C ARG A 356 -16.16 -18.55 -19.84
N THR A 357 -15.11 -19.24 -20.27
CA THR A 357 -13.97 -19.57 -19.39
C THR A 357 -12.98 -18.41 -19.40
N THR A 358 -12.80 -17.78 -18.25
CA THR A 358 -11.95 -16.59 -18.10
C THR A 358 -10.88 -16.81 -17.02
N ALA A 359 -9.86 -15.95 -17.00
CA ALA A 359 -8.91 -15.89 -15.90
C ALA A 359 -9.64 -15.68 -14.56
N TYR A 360 -9.17 -16.35 -13.51
CA TYR A 360 -9.83 -16.32 -12.20
C TYR A 360 -9.91 -14.89 -11.64
N ALA A 361 -11.11 -14.47 -11.23
CA ALA A 361 -11.33 -13.18 -10.61
C ALA A 361 -11.12 -13.32 -9.08
N LEU A 362 -10.00 -12.77 -8.61
CA LEU A 362 -9.63 -12.80 -7.19
C LEU A 362 -10.44 -11.79 -6.37
N PHE A 363 -10.66 -10.60 -6.93
CA PHE A 363 -11.43 -9.54 -6.30
C PHE A 363 -12.22 -8.75 -7.35
N THR A 364 -13.47 -8.45 -7.03
CA THR A 364 -14.36 -7.62 -7.83
C THR A 364 -14.82 -6.43 -6.98
N PRO A 365 -14.39 -5.20 -7.30
CA PRO A 365 -14.88 -4.02 -6.62
C PRO A 365 -16.40 -3.86 -6.74
N THR A 366 -17.04 -3.37 -5.70
CA THR A 366 -18.50 -3.18 -5.64
C THR A 366 -18.86 -1.75 -5.28
N GLY A 367 -20.13 -1.36 -5.46
CA GLY A 367 -20.61 -0.02 -5.13
C GLY A 367 -19.82 1.06 -5.88
N ASP A 368 -19.46 2.11 -5.19
CA ASP A 368 -18.72 3.25 -5.76
C ASP A 368 -17.28 2.90 -6.18
N GLN A 369 -16.76 1.76 -5.72
CA GLN A 369 -15.44 1.27 -6.12
C GLN A 369 -15.47 0.55 -7.47
N ALA A 370 -16.65 0.21 -8.00
CA ALA A 370 -16.84 -0.53 -9.24
C ALA A 370 -16.60 0.37 -10.46
N GLN A 371 -15.34 0.64 -10.77
CA GLN A 371 -14.90 1.49 -11.88
C GLN A 371 -13.85 0.81 -12.75
N TYR A 372 -13.46 1.45 -13.86
CA TYR A 372 -12.38 0.99 -14.74
C TYR A 372 -11.05 0.91 -13.96
N ALA A 373 -10.23 -0.09 -14.28
CA ALA A 373 -8.93 -0.28 -13.66
C ALA A 373 -7.86 -0.45 -14.74
N ILE A 374 -6.97 0.54 -14.84
CA ILE A 374 -5.79 0.52 -15.72
C ILE A 374 -4.49 0.63 -14.92
N CYS A 375 -4.57 0.55 -13.61
CA CYS A 375 -3.43 0.56 -12.69
C CYS A 375 -2.71 -0.80 -12.73
N SER A 376 -1.40 -0.79 -12.71
CA SER A 376 -0.62 -1.99 -12.39
C SER A 376 -0.63 -2.21 -10.88
N PRO A 377 -0.97 -3.43 -10.40
CA PRO A 377 -0.94 -3.73 -8.99
C PRO A 377 0.50 -3.78 -8.45
N ILE A 378 0.68 -3.40 -7.20
CA ILE A 378 1.92 -3.62 -6.44
C ILE A 378 1.61 -4.43 -5.19
N ALA A 379 2.60 -5.06 -4.57
CA ALA A 379 2.40 -5.81 -3.33
C ALA A 379 3.56 -5.59 -2.35
N ASP A 380 3.24 -5.70 -1.05
CA ASP A 380 4.22 -5.71 0.02
C ASP A 380 4.71 -7.15 0.35
N GLU A 381 5.61 -7.25 1.31
CA GLU A 381 6.19 -8.52 1.77
C GLU A 381 5.18 -9.41 2.53
N TYR A 382 4.04 -8.86 2.95
CA TYR A 382 2.96 -9.59 3.62
C TYR A 382 1.96 -10.19 2.63
N GLY A 383 2.08 -9.83 1.33
CA GLY A 383 1.18 -10.26 0.26
C GLY A 383 -0.06 -9.39 0.14
N THR A 384 -0.01 -8.17 0.66
CA THR A 384 -1.05 -7.16 0.45
C THR A 384 -0.86 -6.51 -0.91
N VAL A 385 -1.89 -6.51 -1.74
CA VAL A 385 -1.91 -5.87 -3.07
C VAL A 385 -2.54 -4.49 -2.95
N TYR A 386 -1.81 -3.47 -3.43
CA TYR A 386 -2.26 -2.08 -3.45
C TYR A 386 -2.51 -1.62 -4.87
N PHE A 387 -3.61 -0.92 -5.09
CA PHE A 387 -4.01 -0.44 -6.41
C PHE A 387 -5.01 0.71 -6.32
N LYS A 388 -5.15 1.42 -7.44
CA LYS A 388 -6.20 2.42 -7.66
C LYS A 388 -7.01 2.07 -8.90
N ASN A 389 -8.19 2.68 -9.01
CA ASN A 389 -9.00 2.65 -10.23
C ASN A 389 -9.66 4.02 -10.46
N ASP A 390 -10.50 4.15 -11.49
CA ASP A 390 -11.15 5.41 -11.86
C ASP A 390 -12.13 5.96 -10.81
N SER A 391 -12.35 5.27 -9.69
CA SER A 391 -13.06 5.84 -8.54
C SER A 391 -12.21 6.83 -7.73
N ALA A 392 -10.94 7.00 -8.05
CA ALA A 392 -9.93 7.73 -7.29
C ALA A 392 -9.67 7.16 -5.89
N ARG A 393 -10.01 5.89 -5.67
CA ARG A 393 -9.74 5.19 -4.41
C ARG A 393 -8.47 4.38 -4.50
N LEU A 394 -7.61 4.59 -3.51
CA LEU A 394 -6.51 3.68 -3.20
C LEU A 394 -7.06 2.55 -2.32
N MET A 395 -6.76 1.31 -2.68
CA MET A 395 -7.29 0.12 -2.02
C MET A 395 -6.18 -0.84 -1.66
N ALA A 396 -6.33 -1.54 -0.51
CA ALA A 396 -5.47 -2.61 -0.06
C ALA A 396 -6.26 -3.91 0.05
N TYR A 397 -5.83 -4.92 -0.68
CA TYR A 397 -6.45 -6.24 -0.71
C TYR A 397 -5.44 -7.33 -0.38
N GLY A 398 -5.80 -8.27 0.49
CA GLY A 398 -4.89 -9.36 0.87
C GLY A 398 -5.60 -10.57 1.46
N SER A 399 -4.83 -11.45 2.07
CA SER A 399 -5.30 -12.64 2.75
C SER A 399 -6.14 -12.26 3.99
N ALA A 400 -7.15 -13.07 4.32
CA ALA A 400 -7.90 -12.85 5.55
C ALA A 400 -6.98 -12.90 6.78
N ILE A 401 -7.29 -12.09 7.79
CA ILE A 401 -6.66 -12.21 9.10
C ILE A 401 -7.37 -13.37 9.82
N GLU A 402 -6.63 -14.40 10.15
CA GLU A 402 -7.19 -15.57 10.83
C GLU A 402 -7.39 -15.31 12.33
N ARG A 403 -6.43 -14.65 12.95
CA ARG A 403 -6.44 -14.33 14.38
C ARG A 403 -5.45 -13.23 14.74
N LEU A 404 -5.63 -12.67 15.93
CA LEU A 404 -4.63 -11.85 16.62
C LEU A 404 -3.94 -12.68 17.70
N GLU A 405 -2.69 -12.40 17.95
CA GLU A 405 -1.91 -12.97 19.04
C GLU A 405 -1.23 -11.86 19.84
N ILE A 406 -1.27 -11.94 21.16
CA ILE A 406 -0.43 -11.11 22.01
C ILE A 406 0.92 -11.83 22.13
N THR A 407 1.87 -11.42 21.31
CA THR A 407 3.20 -12.03 21.25
C THR A 407 4.13 -11.53 22.35
N GLN A 408 3.81 -10.40 22.94
CA GLN A 408 4.45 -9.90 24.15
C GLN A 408 3.38 -9.27 25.05
N GLN A 409 3.36 -9.68 26.31
CA GLN A 409 2.43 -9.15 27.33
C GLN A 409 2.81 -7.70 27.69
N PRO A 410 1.82 -6.86 28.05
CA PRO A 410 2.13 -5.56 28.65
C PRO A 410 2.90 -5.74 29.95
N THR A 411 3.67 -4.73 30.34
CA THR A 411 4.46 -4.73 31.57
C THR A 411 3.60 -4.75 32.83
N LYS A 412 2.36 -4.27 32.74
CA LYS A 412 1.38 -4.23 33.81
C LYS A 412 0.13 -5.01 33.40
N THR A 413 -0.26 -6.01 34.22
CA THR A 413 -1.47 -6.83 34.03
C THR A 413 -2.38 -6.85 35.24
N ALA A 414 -1.98 -6.21 36.36
CA ALA A 414 -2.78 -6.07 37.56
C ALA A 414 -3.12 -4.58 37.78
N TYR A 415 -4.39 -4.30 38.00
CA TYR A 415 -4.92 -2.94 38.12
C TYR A 415 -5.88 -2.83 39.31
N ALA A 416 -5.90 -1.67 39.93
CA ALA A 416 -7.00 -1.33 40.83
C ALA A 416 -8.22 -0.85 40.02
N GLU A 417 -9.42 -0.99 40.59
CA GLU A 417 -10.62 -0.39 39.99
C GLU A 417 -10.43 1.13 39.85
N GLY A 418 -10.78 1.64 38.68
CA GLY A 418 -10.64 3.07 38.34
C GLY A 418 -9.31 3.42 37.66
N GLU A 419 -8.36 2.52 37.56
CA GLU A 419 -7.16 2.74 36.75
C GLU A 419 -7.43 2.57 35.27
N ILE A 420 -6.58 3.18 34.45
CA ILE A 420 -6.62 3.06 32.99
C ILE A 420 -5.61 2.01 32.56
N PHE A 421 -5.98 1.18 31.58
CA PHE A 421 -5.06 0.19 30.98
C PHE A 421 -3.83 0.86 30.39
N ASP A 422 -2.64 0.34 30.72
CA ASP A 422 -1.36 0.75 30.17
C ASP A 422 -0.83 -0.31 29.19
N PRO A 423 -0.76 -0.03 27.88
CA PRO A 423 -0.28 -0.97 26.86
C PRO A 423 1.26 -1.08 26.80
N ALA A 424 2.01 -0.37 27.65
CA ALA A 424 3.46 -0.35 27.60
C ALA A 424 4.07 -1.77 27.56
N GLY A 425 4.91 -2.02 26.58
CA GLY A 425 5.56 -3.32 26.36
C GLY A 425 4.70 -4.38 25.67
N MET A 426 3.41 -4.12 25.43
CA MET A 426 2.55 -5.06 24.70
C MET A 426 2.92 -5.09 23.20
N VAL A 427 2.90 -6.29 22.61
CA VAL A 427 2.98 -6.48 21.16
C VAL A 427 1.84 -7.36 20.70
N VAL A 428 1.06 -6.85 19.74
CA VAL A 428 -0.05 -7.56 19.11
C VAL A 428 0.30 -7.86 17.66
N THR A 429 0.20 -9.13 17.29
CA THR A 429 0.55 -9.64 15.97
C THR A 429 -0.69 -10.18 15.26
N ALA A 430 -0.95 -9.72 14.05
CA ALA A 430 -1.93 -10.32 13.16
C ALA A 430 -1.33 -11.51 12.42
N VAL A 431 -2.05 -12.63 12.40
CA VAL A 431 -1.71 -13.85 11.65
C VAL A 431 -2.66 -13.96 10.45
N TYR A 432 -2.10 -13.99 9.25
CA TYR A 432 -2.84 -14.03 8.00
C TYR A 432 -3.00 -15.46 7.46
N ALA A 433 -4.05 -15.69 6.68
CA ALA A 433 -4.36 -17.00 6.06
C ALA A 433 -3.26 -17.51 5.09
N ASN A 434 -2.37 -16.63 4.63
CA ASN A 434 -1.18 -17.01 3.85
C ASN A 434 0.03 -17.39 4.72
N GLY A 435 -0.15 -17.48 6.04
CA GLY A 435 0.91 -17.82 7.00
C GLY A 435 1.86 -16.67 7.36
N LYS A 436 1.67 -15.48 6.79
CA LYS A 436 2.44 -14.30 7.17
C LYS A 436 1.96 -13.72 8.49
N THR A 437 2.85 -13.02 9.18
CA THR A 437 2.54 -12.33 10.44
C THR A 437 2.98 -10.88 10.35
N ARG A 438 2.23 -9.97 10.98
CA ARG A 438 2.54 -8.54 11.02
C ARG A 438 2.28 -7.97 12.40
N ASP A 439 3.20 -7.16 12.90
CA ASP A 439 2.96 -6.34 14.10
C ASP A 439 1.90 -5.27 13.78
N VAL A 440 0.81 -5.31 14.52
CA VAL A 440 -0.32 -4.37 14.38
C VAL A 440 -0.58 -3.59 15.68
N THR A 441 0.36 -3.58 16.60
CA THR A 441 0.24 -2.97 17.93
C THR A 441 -0.20 -1.51 17.88
N ALA A 442 0.33 -0.74 16.92
CA ALA A 442 -0.02 0.68 16.76
C ALA A 442 -1.45 0.93 16.23
N TYR A 443 -2.14 -0.12 15.77
CA TYR A 443 -3.43 -0.01 15.08
C TYR A 443 -4.57 -0.70 15.84
N VAL A 444 -4.28 -1.37 16.96
CA VAL A 444 -5.32 -2.02 17.74
C VAL A 444 -6.11 -1.02 18.57
N THR A 445 -7.35 -1.38 18.84
CA THR A 445 -8.26 -0.63 19.70
C THR A 445 -8.62 -1.45 20.93
N TYR A 446 -8.80 -0.79 22.05
CA TYR A 446 -9.19 -1.36 23.33
C TYR A 446 -9.88 -0.31 24.19
N LYS A 447 -10.48 -0.73 25.32
CA LYS A 447 -11.14 0.16 26.29
C LYS A 447 -10.13 1.17 26.85
N THR A 448 -10.43 2.45 26.74
CA THR A 448 -9.63 3.56 27.30
C THR A 448 -10.25 4.19 28.55
N ASP A 449 -11.47 3.76 28.89
CA ASP A 449 -12.13 4.16 30.14
C ASP A 449 -11.52 3.45 31.35
N PRO A 450 -11.73 3.99 32.56
CA PRO A 450 -11.29 3.32 33.78
C PRO A 450 -11.78 1.88 33.88
N LEU A 451 -10.88 0.99 34.33
CA LEU A 451 -11.14 -0.42 34.51
C LEU A 451 -12.05 -0.68 35.71
N ASP A 452 -12.87 -1.72 35.61
CA ASP A 452 -13.72 -2.21 36.69
C ASP A 452 -13.56 -3.73 36.86
N GLY A 453 -14.15 -4.31 37.89
CA GLY A 453 -14.02 -5.74 38.19
C GLY A 453 -14.54 -6.68 37.08
N GLY A 454 -15.22 -6.14 36.07
CA GLY A 454 -15.65 -6.87 34.88
C GLY A 454 -14.60 -6.96 33.76
N ASP A 455 -13.52 -6.19 33.85
CA ASP A 455 -12.48 -6.10 32.81
C ASP A 455 -11.38 -7.18 32.92
N GLY A 456 -11.62 -8.25 33.67
CA GLY A 456 -10.68 -9.38 33.76
C GLY A 456 -10.39 -10.06 32.42
N GLU A 457 -11.34 -10.07 31.51
CA GLU A 457 -11.19 -10.47 30.12
C GLU A 457 -11.15 -9.20 29.23
N PHE A 458 -9.97 -8.62 29.09
CA PHE A 458 -9.78 -7.36 28.37
C PHE A 458 -9.63 -7.59 26.86
N VAL A 459 -10.54 -7.03 26.07
CA VAL A 459 -10.60 -7.25 24.63
C VAL A 459 -9.77 -6.24 23.89
N ILE A 460 -8.85 -6.73 23.03
CA ILE A 460 -8.05 -5.97 22.10
C ILE A 460 -8.49 -6.34 20.69
N SER A 461 -8.84 -5.35 19.89
CA SER A 461 -9.38 -5.53 18.55
C SER A 461 -8.52 -4.83 17.52
N PHE A 462 -8.44 -5.41 16.34
CA PHE A 462 -7.81 -4.78 15.18
C PHE A 462 -8.88 -4.45 14.14
N PRO A 463 -9.32 -3.20 14.02
CA PRO A 463 -10.26 -2.80 12.99
C PRO A 463 -9.58 -2.86 11.63
N TYR A 464 -9.96 -3.80 10.79
CA TYR A 464 -9.63 -3.79 9.38
C TYR A 464 -10.92 -3.72 8.56
N VAL A 465 -10.84 -3.26 7.34
CA VAL A 465 -11.86 -2.64 6.51
C VAL A 465 -12.20 -1.24 7.02
N MET A 466 -11.20 -0.41 6.90
CA MET A 466 -11.31 1.00 7.14
C MET A 466 -11.61 1.71 5.82
N TYR A 467 -12.62 2.59 5.84
CA TYR A 467 -12.91 3.45 4.70
C TYR A 467 -12.60 4.89 5.08
N HIS A 468 -11.71 5.51 4.32
CA HIS A 468 -11.34 6.90 4.49
C HIS A 468 -11.82 7.73 3.29
N ASN A 469 -12.11 8.98 3.52
CA ASN A 469 -12.36 9.94 2.46
C ASN A 469 -11.49 11.17 2.70
N GLU A 470 -10.28 11.14 2.17
CA GLU A 470 -9.32 12.23 2.30
C GLU A 470 -9.79 13.49 1.58
N GLU A 471 -10.57 13.35 0.50
CA GLU A 471 -11.10 14.47 -0.25
C GLU A 471 -12.09 15.32 0.58
N ASN A 472 -12.96 14.67 1.35
CA ASN A 472 -14.00 15.33 2.14
C ASN A 472 -13.74 15.29 3.65
N GLY A 473 -12.68 14.63 4.10
CA GLY A 473 -12.33 14.50 5.52
C GLY A 473 -13.34 13.70 6.34
N THR A 474 -14.09 12.79 5.72
CA THR A 474 -15.08 11.93 6.39
C THR A 474 -14.69 10.46 6.28
N GLU A 475 -14.87 9.72 7.37
CA GLU A 475 -14.82 8.26 7.30
C GLU A 475 -16.02 7.75 6.50
N MET A 476 -15.76 6.86 5.54
CA MET A 476 -16.83 6.24 4.79
C MET A 476 -17.27 4.96 5.50
N THR A 477 -18.38 5.03 6.18
CA THR A 477 -19.08 3.84 6.69
C THR A 477 -19.95 3.25 5.58
N SER A 478 -19.42 2.42 4.70
CA SER A 478 -20.25 1.64 3.80
C SER A 478 -20.36 0.22 4.33
N GLY A 479 -21.59 -0.19 4.65
CA GLY A 479 -22.08 -1.40 5.23
C GLY A 479 -21.56 -2.77 4.77
N VAL A 480 -20.27 -2.99 4.89
CA VAL A 480 -19.72 -4.33 4.88
C VAL A 480 -19.55 -4.73 6.34
N GLU A 481 -20.33 -5.69 6.79
CA GLU A 481 -20.07 -6.37 8.06
C GLU A 481 -18.68 -6.99 7.99
N THR A 482 -17.72 -6.36 8.64
CA THR A 482 -16.39 -6.89 8.79
C THR A 482 -16.26 -7.55 10.13
N MET A 483 -15.83 -8.80 10.11
CA MET A 483 -15.38 -9.46 11.34
C MET A 483 -14.09 -8.74 11.76
N VAL A 484 -14.19 -7.97 12.82
CA VAL A 484 -13.02 -7.35 13.47
C VAL A 484 -12.33 -8.46 14.28
N PRO A 485 -11.10 -8.89 13.93
CA PRO A 485 -10.39 -9.86 14.74
C PRO A 485 -10.08 -9.26 16.11
N ALA A 486 -10.22 -10.09 17.14
CA ALA A 486 -9.99 -9.70 18.50
C ALA A 486 -9.18 -10.78 19.24
N VAL A 487 -8.47 -10.35 20.27
CA VAL A 487 -7.76 -11.23 21.22
C VAL A 487 -8.05 -10.76 22.65
N THR A 488 -8.18 -11.70 23.57
CA THR A 488 -8.42 -11.41 24.97
C THR A 488 -7.08 -11.40 25.73
N LEU A 489 -6.86 -10.34 26.47
CA LEU A 489 -5.80 -10.21 27.47
C LEU A 489 -6.42 -10.44 28.86
N ASN A 490 -5.86 -11.35 29.64
CA ASN A 490 -6.30 -11.56 31.00
C ASN A 490 -5.66 -10.51 31.91
N LEU A 491 -6.51 -9.69 32.53
CA LEU A 491 -6.12 -8.71 33.54
C LEU A 491 -6.62 -9.14 34.92
N THR A 492 -5.90 -8.75 35.93
CA THR A 492 -6.40 -8.76 37.32
C THR A 492 -6.89 -7.38 37.66
N VAL A 493 -8.20 -7.19 37.77
CA VAL A 493 -8.81 -5.91 38.16
C VAL A 493 -9.59 -6.12 39.45
N GLY A 494 -9.28 -5.35 40.44
CA GLY A 494 -9.91 -5.49 41.76
C GLY A 494 -9.49 -4.37 42.67
N ASP A 495 -9.75 -4.54 43.97
CA ASP A 495 -9.36 -3.54 44.98
C ASP A 495 -7.85 -3.30 45.07
N GLY A 496 -7.07 -4.05 44.26
CA GLY A 496 -5.61 -4.04 44.30
C GLY A 496 -5.07 -4.71 45.55
N LEU A 497 -3.82 -5.13 45.53
CA LEU A 497 -3.13 -5.57 46.74
C LEU A 497 -2.69 -4.30 47.49
N LEU A 498 -3.30 -4.03 48.63
CA LEU A 498 -2.95 -2.86 49.43
C LEU A 498 -1.44 -2.88 49.73
N GLY A 499 -0.73 -1.83 49.35
CA GLY A 499 0.72 -1.71 49.40
C GLY A 499 1.49 -2.09 48.15
N ASP A 500 0.83 -2.71 47.14
CA ASP A 500 1.40 -2.96 45.81
C ASP A 500 1.19 -1.71 44.93
N VAL A 501 2.09 -0.75 45.07
CA VAL A 501 1.97 0.58 44.46
C VAL A 501 2.36 0.57 43.00
N ASN A 502 3.26 -0.33 42.61
CA ASN A 502 3.77 -0.47 41.25
C ASN A 502 2.93 -1.45 40.37
N GLY A 503 2.01 -2.20 41.01
CA GLY A 503 1.10 -3.12 40.34
C GLY A 503 1.75 -4.41 39.82
N ASP A 504 2.88 -4.85 40.44
CA ASP A 504 3.58 -6.07 40.02
C ASP A 504 3.09 -7.34 40.74
N GLY A 505 2.09 -7.22 41.61
CA GLY A 505 1.48 -8.31 42.40
C GLY A 505 2.26 -8.64 43.67
N LYS A 506 3.21 -7.82 44.08
CA LYS A 506 3.99 -7.99 45.29
C LYS A 506 3.97 -6.69 46.09
N VAL A 507 4.19 -6.82 47.39
CA VAL A 507 4.41 -5.66 48.25
C VAL A 507 5.84 -5.71 48.77
N ASP A 508 6.69 -4.87 48.19
CA ASP A 508 8.12 -4.88 48.50
C ASP A 508 8.74 -3.46 48.54
N LYS A 509 10.06 -3.40 48.58
CA LYS A 509 10.80 -2.13 48.64
C LYS A 509 10.63 -1.25 47.40
N ALA A 510 10.24 -1.82 46.25
CA ALA A 510 10.04 -1.05 45.02
C ALA A 510 8.80 -0.16 45.14
N ASP A 511 7.77 -0.65 45.83
CA ASP A 511 6.54 0.10 46.09
C ASP A 511 6.80 1.27 47.04
N ALA A 512 7.53 1.00 48.11
CA ALA A 512 7.95 2.06 49.04
C ALA A 512 8.79 3.13 48.33
N GLN A 513 9.69 2.74 47.43
CA GLN A 513 10.50 3.68 46.66
C GLN A 513 9.63 4.53 45.74
N MET A 514 8.59 3.94 45.15
CA MET A 514 7.67 4.66 44.27
C MET A 514 6.90 5.74 45.02
N ILE A 515 6.45 5.49 46.24
CA ILE A 515 5.83 6.50 47.09
C ILE A 515 6.81 7.64 47.39
N LEU A 516 8.07 7.31 47.77
CA LEU A 516 9.08 8.32 48.06
C LEU A 516 9.43 9.18 46.83
N ASP A 517 9.46 8.59 45.66
CA ASP A 517 9.70 9.30 44.40
C ASP A 517 8.50 10.19 44.01
N TYR A 518 7.28 9.76 44.31
CA TYR A 518 6.06 10.56 44.14
C TYR A 518 6.05 11.77 45.07
N GLU A 519 6.30 11.57 46.38
CA GLU A 519 6.37 12.65 47.39
C GLU A 519 7.49 13.65 47.02
N ALA A 520 8.63 13.15 46.54
CA ALA A 520 9.75 13.98 46.11
C ALA A 520 9.54 14.64 44.74
N LYS A 521 8.38 14.44 44.07
CA LYS A 521 8.04 14.94 42.73
C LYS A 521 9.06 14.53 41.65
N ARG A 522 9.58 13.30 41.74
CA ARG A 522 10.51 12.71 40.76
C ARG A 522 9.80 11.92 39.70
N ILE A 523 8.55 11.53 39.94
CA ILE A 523 7.67 10.87 38.99
C ILE A 523 6.43 11.74 38.77
N ASP A 524 5.98 11.84 37.53
CA ASP A 524 4.74 12.53 37.15
C ASP A 524 3.59 11.51 37.14
N GLY A 525 2.44 11.92 37.68
CA GLY A 525 1.23 11.10 37.74
C GLY A 525 0.68 10.99 39.16
N ALA A 526 -0.59 10.59 39.27
CA ALA A 526 -1.24 10.33 40.54
C ALA A 526 -1.08 8.84 40.92
N LEU A 527 -0.65 8.53 42.11
CA LEU A 527 -0.71 7.17 42.65
C LEU A 527 -2.14 6.85 43.13
N SER A 528 -2.52 5.58 43.05
CA SER A 528 -3.81 5.12 43.56
C SER A 528 -3.86 5.25 45.08
N LEU A 529 -4.75 6.08 45.61
CA LEU A 529 -5.01 6.20 47.05
C LEU A 529 -5.37 4.85 47.68
N LYS A 530 -6.15 4.01 46.97
CA LYS A 530 -6.54 2.68 47.45
C LYS A 530 -5.36 1.73 47.66
N MET A 531 -4.29 1.87 46.89
CA MET A 531 -3.14 0.97 46.97
C MET A 531 -1.98 1.56 47.80
N ALA A 532 -1.78 2.85 47.73
CA ALA A 532 -0.63 3.53 48.28
C ALA A 532 -0.87 4.09 49.71
N ASP A 533 -2.10 4.46 50.07
CA ASP A 533 -2.47 4.90 51.41
C ASP A 533 -2.68 3.68 52.33
N VAL A 534 -1.59 3.03 52.70
CA VAL A 534 -1.62 1.84 53.59
C VAL A 534 -1.83 2.23 55.04
N SER A 535 -1.66 3.50 55.41
CA SER A 535 -1.95 4.06 56.72
C SER A 535 -3.45 4.26 56.93
N GLY A 536 -4.21 4.58 55.86
CA GLY A 536 -5.63 4.87 55.89
C GLY A 536 -5.98 6.29 56.35
N ASP A 537 -4.99 7.21 56.31
CA ASP A 537 -5.17 8.60 56.74
C ASP A 537 -5.65 9.53 55.58
N GLY A 538 -5.68 9.04 54.34
CA GLY A 538 -6.13 9.74 53.13
C GLY A 538 -5.04 10.55 52.44
N VAL A 539 -3.78 10.41 52.85
CA VAL A 539 -2.62 11.07 52.23
C VAL A 539 -1.59 10.02 51.84
N ILE A 540 -1.00 10.16 50.66
CA ILE A 540 0.12 9.30 50.22
C ILE A 540 1.43 10.04 50.50
N ASP A 541 2.20 9.55 51.51
CA ASP A 541 3.47 10.14 51.92
C ASP A 541 4.47 9.09 52.41
N SER A 542 5.58 9.57 52.98
CA SER A 542 6.64 8.71 53.52
C SER A 542 6.20 7.81 54.67
N SER A 543 5.08 8.07 55.34
CA SER A 543 4.53 7.18 56.37
C SER A 543 4.05 5.86 55.80
N ASP A 544 3.43 5.90 54.61
CA ASP A 544 3.00 4.72 53.87
C ASP A 544 4.20 3.91 53.39
N ALA A 545 5.21 4.58 52.84
CA ALA A 545 6.45 3.93 52.43
C ALA A 545 7.12 3.15 53.57
N VAL A 546 7.11 3.71 54.81
CA VAL A 546 7.64 3.04 56.01
C VAL A 546 6.81 1.80 56.35
N LEU A 547 5.49 1.88 56.29
CA LEU A 547 4.61 0.75 56.56
C LEU A 547 4.80 -0.37 55.53
N ILE A 548 4.95 -0.04 54.24
CA ILE A 548 5.26 -1.01 53.18
C ILE A 548 6.60 -1.71 53.44
N LEU A 549 7.65 -0.97 53.82
CA LEU A 549 8.93 -1.57 54.17
C LEU A 549 8.85 -2.48 55.41
N GLN A 550 8.03 -2.12 56.39
CA GLN A 550 7.79 -2.97 57.57
C GLN A 550 7.04 -4.24 57.21
N TYR A 551 6.07 -4.15 56.32
CA TYR A 551 5.33 -5.30 55.79
C TYR A 551 6.25 -6.23 54.98
N ALA A 552 7.01 -5.68 54.05
CA ALA A 552 8.00 -6.41 53.26
C ALA A 552 9.09 -7.09 54.13
N ALA A 553 9.47 -6.48 55.22
CA ALA A 553 10.41 -7.04 56.21
C ALA A 553 9.76 -8.08 57.16
N GLY A 554 8.43 -8.27 57.09
CA GLY A 554 7.69 -9.18 57.97
C GLY A 554 7.52 -8.70 59.42
N THR A 555 7.84 -7.43 59.69
CA THR A 555 7.67 -6.80 61.02
C THR A 555 6.27 -6.25 61.23
N LEU A 556 5.57 -5.92 60.13
CA LEU A 556 4.14 -5.60 60.09
C LEU A 556 3.41 -6.78 59.39
N LYS A 557 2.32 -7.25 59.96
CA LYS A 557 1.55 -8.38 59.38
C LYS A 557 0.34 -7.94 58.59
N GLU A 558 -0.17 -6.75 58.87
CA GLU A 558 -1.37 -6.20 58.24
C GLU A 558 -1.28 -4.67 58.26
N PHE A 559 -1.73 -4.03 57.18
CA PHE A 559 -1.71 -2.57 57.09
C PHE A 559 -2.82 -1.94 57.97
N PRO A 560 -2.63 -0.74 58.53
CA PRO A 560 -3.67 -0.06 59.28
C PRO A 560 -4.95 0.19 58.50
N ALA A 561 -4.83 0.50 57.22
CA ALA A 561 -5.99 0.71 56.31
C ALA A 561 -6.84 -0.56 56.08
N ALA A 562 -6.27 -1.76 56.28
CA ALA A 562 -6.96 -3.03 56.14
C ALA A 562 -7.74 -3.46 57.40
N ALA A 563 -7.49 -2.79 58.53
CA ALA A 563 -8.17 -3.10 59.79
C ALA A 563 -9.66 -2.71 59.72
N PRO A 564 -10.59 -3.55 60.18
CA PRO A 564 -11.99 -3.20 60.22
C PRO A 564 -12.18 -1.93 61.06
N LYS A 565 -12.76 -0.88 60.47
CA LYS A 565 -13.16 0.30 61.24
C LYS A 565 -14.15 -0.13 62.33
N GLU A 566 -13.77 -0.05 63.60
CA GLU A 566 -14.70 -0.20 64.72
C GLU A 566 -15.85 0.80 64.50
N THR A 567 -17.06 0.29 64.25
CA THR A 567 -18.26 1.12 64.27
C THR A 567 -18.44 1.62 65.68
N GLU A 568 -18.21 2.92 65.93
CA GLU A 568 -18.63 3.55 67.16
C GLU A 568 -20.13 3.36 67.33
N ASP A 569 -20.47 2.46 68.28
CA ASP A 569 -21.83 2.22 68.77
C ASP A 569 -22.29 3.44 69.55
N SER A 570 -22.99 4.38 68.90
CA SER A 570 -23.76 5.39 69.60
C SER A 570 -25.11 4.78 70.03
N GLY A 571 -25.05 4.08 71.17
CA GLY A 571 -26.26 3.71 71.85
C GLY A 571 -27.00 4.94 72.36
N SER A 572 -28.27 5.05 72.03
CA SER A 572 -29.27 5.63 72.95
C SER A 572 -30.66 5.18 72.52
N ALA A 573 -31.28 4.46 73.43
CA ALA A 573 -32.67 4.07 73.41
C ALA A 573 -33.62 5.30 73.49
N ASP A 574 -34.81 5.21 72.91
CA ASP A 574 -36.07 5.14 73.61
C ASP A 574 -37.26 5.03 72.61
N GLN A 575 -37.99 4.01 72.86
CA GLN A 575 -39.40 3.69 72.85
C GLN A 575 -40.41 4.75 72.36
N ILE A 576 -41.44 4.34 71.66
CA ILE A 576 -42.87 4.14 71.97
C ILE A 576 -43.71 4.22 70.69
N ALA A 577 -44.28 3.13 70.30
CA ALA A 577 -45.66 2.66 70.19
C ALA A 577 -46.68 3.33 69.20
N VAL A 578 -47.27 2.43 68.39
CA VAL A 578 -48.70 2.22 68.08
C VAL A 578 -49.42 3.15 67.12
N GLY A 579 -50.06 2.52 66.14
CA GLY A 579 -51.24 2.99 65.43
C GLY A 579 -51.29 2.72 63.96
N ASP A 580 -51.64 1.60 63.61
CA ASP A 580 -52.78 0.96 62.92
C ASP A 580 -53.43 1.79 61.79
N THR A 581 -53.77 1.04 60.76
CA THR A 581 -54.83 1.08 59.77
C THR A 581 -54.64 1.81 58.43
N GLY A 582 -54.84 1.04 57.40
CA GLY A 582 -55.77 1.37 56.33
C GLY A 582 -55.25 1.36 54.90
N LEU A 583 -55.32 0.23 54.27
CA LEU A 583 -55.57 0.11 52.82
C LEU A 583 -56.95 0.69 52.43
N PRO A 584 -57.38 0.86 51.17
CA PRO A 584 -56.75 0.63 49.88
C PRO A 584 -57.13 1.61 48.74
N LYS A 585 -56.64 1.30 47.50
CA LYS A 585 -57.22 1.55 46.13
C LYS A 585 -57.20 2.96 45.60
N GLU A 586 -56.61 3.21 44.44
CA GLU A 586 -56.85 2.67 43.07
C GLU A 586 -55.58 2.69 42.25
#